data_413482f92a182a44cc16ad8cbaeda7a2
#
_entry.id   413482f92a182a44cc16ad8cbaeda7a2
#
_cell.length_a   1.000
_cell.length_b   1.000
_cell.length_c   1.000
_cell.angle_alpha   90.00
_cell.angle_beta   90.00
_cell.angle_gamma   90.00
#
_symmetry.space_group_name_H-M   'P 1'
#
loop_
_entity.id
_entity.type
_entity.pdbx_description
1 polymer ?
#
loop_
_entity_poly.entity_id
_entity_poly.type
_entity_poly.pdbx_seq_one_letter_code
_entity_poly.pdbx_strand_id
1 'polypeptide(L)'
;MKIVLMTKPTFFVEEDKILTALFDEGLDNLHLNKPGAAPVYSERLLTLLPDELYSKTTVHEHFYLKEEYGLRGIHIDDATSPLPDGYKGKFSRTCTSPDEIREARKKAEYIFLKNTFAKGDDEHAIQQHNSRLERAADCGLIDKKVYAFGGVNLDNIRMAKELGFGGIVICSDLWNRFDIHHQLDYKELITHFERIRKMAD
;
A
#
# COMPACT_ATOMS: atom_id res chain seq x y z
N MET A 1 9.46 -9.34 4.43
CA MET A 1 9.26 -8.10 3.62
C MET A 1 8.24 -7.20 4.29
N LYS A 2 8.17 -5.90 3.93
CA LYS A 2 7.21 -4.96 4.53
C LYS A 2 5.79 -5.18 4.00
N ILE A 3 4.79 -5.00 4.85
CA ILE A 3 3.38 -5.07 4.47
C ILE A 3 2.76 -3.69 4.62
N VAL A 4 2.20 -3.18 3.54
CA VAL A 4 1.44 -1.94 3.49
C VAL A 4 -0.01 -2.28 3.20
N LEU A 5 -0.93 -1.68 3.93
CA LEU A 5 -2.35 -1.74 3.65
C LEU A 5 -2.82 -0.44 3.00
N MET A 6 -3.48 -0.54 1.86
CA MET A 6 -4.27 0.55 1.29
C MET A 6 -5.69 0.47 1.84
N THR A 7 -6.23 1.57 2.36
CA THR A 7 -7.63 1.61 2.84
C THR A 7 -8.63 1.31 1.72
N LYS A 8 -9.86 0.95 2.07
CA LYS A 8 -10.98 1.05 1.12
C LYS A 8 -11.15 2.50 0.66
N PRO A 9 -11.61 2.75 -0.57
CA PRO A 9 -11.90 4.11 -1.04
C PRO A 9 -12.99 4.83 -0.22
N THR A 10 -13.93 4.06 0.36
CA THR A 10 -15.04 4.58 1.16
C THR A 10 -14.81 4.34 2.64
N PHE A 11 -15.28 5.27 3.48
CA PHE A 11 -15.34 5.06 4.92
C PHE A 11 -16.48 4.11 5.30
N PHE A 12 -16.30 3.37 6.38
CA PHE A 12 -17.32 2.48 6.92
C PHE A 12 -17.23 2.38 8.45
N VAL A 13 -18.29 1.87 9.06
CA VAL A 13 -18.36 1.74 10.53
C VAL A 13 -17.34 0.71 11.01
N GLU A 14 -16.66 1.02 12.13
CA GLU A 14 -15.62 0.18 12.75
C GLU A 14 -14.32 0.01 11.92
N GLU A 15 -14.12 0.83 10.90
CA GLU A 15 -12.87 0.82 10.14
C GLU A 15 -11.65 1.03 11.05
N ASP A 16 -11.75 1.93 12.02
CA ASP A 16 -10.73 2.20 13.04
C ASP A 16 -10.36 0.95 13.85
N LYS A 17 -11.34 0.17 14.27
CA LYS A 17 -11.12 -1.08 15.02
C LYS A 17 -10.40 -2.14 14.20
N ILE A 18 -10.83 -2.31 12.94
CA ILE A 18 -10.18 -3.24 12.01
C ILE A 18 -8.73 -2.82 11.73
N LEU A 19 -8.49 -1.53 11.48
CA LEU A 19 -7.14 -1.02 11.24
C LEU A 19 -6.25 -1.22 12.47
N THR A 20 -6.76 -0.94 13.68
CA THR A 20 -6.03 -1.18 14.93
C THR A 20 -5.67 -2.66 15.08
N ALA A 21 -6.62 -3.57 14.89
CA ALA A 21 -6.37 -5.00 14.96
C ALA A 21 -5.32 -5.48 13.93
N LEU A 22 -5.32 -4.93 12.71
CA LEU A 22 -4.31 -5.25 11.71
C LEU A 22 -2.90 -4.77 12.11
N PHE A 23 -2.80 -3.63 12.80
CA PHE A 23 -1.52 -3.18 13.34
C PHE A 23 -1.03 -4.07 14.49
N ASP A 24 -1.93 -4.56 15.34
CA ASP A 24 -1.60 -5.53 16.40
C ASP A 24 -1.05 -6.84 15.81
N GLU A 25 -1.56 -7.25 14.64
CA GLU A 25 -1.06 -8.41 13.88
C GLU A 25 0.19 -8.11 13.02
N GLY A 26 0.78 -6.94 13.16
CA GLY A 26 2.07 -6.61 12.55
C GLY A 26 2.01 -5.91 11.19
N LEU A 27 0.95 -5.15 10.91
CA LEU A 27 0.93 -4.25 9.77
C LEU A 27 2.06 -3.20 9.90
N ASP A 28 2.88 -3.04 8.87
CA ASP A 28 4.01 -2.11 8.92
C ASP A 28 3.62 -0.66 8.61
N ASN A 29 2.68 -0.44 7.70
CA ASN A 29 2.27 0.91 7.26
C ASN A 29 0.85 0.89 6.70
N LEU A 30 0.09 1.91 7.06
CA LEU A 30 -1.23 2.19 6.52
C LEU A 30 -1.14 3.32 5.49
N HIS A 31 -1.72 3.13 4.32
CA HIS A 31 -1.95 4.17 3.34
C HIS A 31 -3.42 4.59 3.38
N LEU A 32 -3.68 5.76 3.95
CA LEU A 32 -4.99 6.38 4.00
C LEU A 32 -5.27 7.02 2.63
N ASN A 33 -6.06 6.34 1.83
CA ASN A 33 -6.45 6.74 0.47
C ASN A 33 -7.97 6.72 0.37
N LYS A 34 -8.58 7.90 0.35
CA LYS A 34 -10.03 8.12 0.32
C LYS A 34 -10.38 9.12 -0.79
N PRO A 35 -10.20 8.75 -2.05
CA PRO A 35 -10.25 9.68 -3.18
C PRO A 35 -11.59 10.42 -3.24
N GLY A 36 -11.51 11.76 -3.31
CA GLY A 36 -12.67 12.63 -3.39
C GLY A 36 -13.45 12.82 -2.09
N ALA A 37 -13.02 12.24 -0.98
CA ALA A 37 -13.67 12.46 0.32
C ALA A 37 -13.30 13.83 0.89
N ALA A 38 -14.25 14.46 1.59
CA ALA A 38 -13.95 15.68 2.33
C ALA A 38 -12.97 15.40 3.48
N PRO A 39 -12.06 16.35 3.79
CA PRO A 39 -11.00 16.13 4.79
C PRO A 39 -11.50 15.76 6.17
N VAL A 40 -12.64 16.27 6.59
CA VAL A 40 -13.25 16.00 7.91
C VAL A 40 -13.46 14.48 8.17
N TYR A 41 -13.67 13.68 7.13
CA TYR A 41 -13.83 12.24 7.31
C TYR A 41 -12.49 11.55 7.59
N SER A 42 -11.42 11.99 6.95
CA SER A 42 -10.06 11.52 7.24
C SER A 42 -9.60 11.95 8.62
N GLU A 43 -9.86 13.19 9.01
CA GLU A 43 -9.62 13.70 10.37
C GLU A 43 -10.35 12.85 11.42
N ARG A 44 -11.63 12.58 11.18
CA ARG A 44 -12.43 11.76 12.10
C ARG A 44 -11.87 10.33 12.22
N LEU A 45 -11.47 9.70 11.12
CA LEU A 45 -10.87 8.38 11.18
C LEU A 45 -9.54 8.42 11.98
N LEU A 46 -8.69 9.40 11.73
CA LEU A 46 -7.42 9.57 12.46
C LEU A 46 -7.68 9.76 13.96
N THR A 47 -8.65 10.57 14.39
CA THR A 47 -8.97 10.76 15.81
C THR A 47 -9.51 9.50 16.50
N LEU A 48 -9.97 8.50 15.76
CA LEU A 48 -10.40 7.19 16.30
C LEU A 48 -9.26 6.18 16.38
N LEU A 49 -8.16 6.40 15.68
CA LEU A 49 -6.97 5.55 15.75
C LEU A 49 -6.11 5.90 16.97
N PRO A 50 -5.46 4.92 17.62
CA PRO A 50 -4.44 5.18 18.62
C PRO A 50 -3.29 6.05 18.06
N ASP A 51 -2.83 7.04 18.84
CA ASP A 51 -1.83 8.02 18.42
C ASP A 51 -0.50 7.37 17.99
N GLU A 52 -0.12 6.24 18.59
CA GLU A 52 1.07 5.48 18.22
C GLU A 52 1.06 4.96 16.78
N LEU A 53 -0.12 4.88 16.15
CA LEU A 53 -0.26 4.44 14.76
C LEU A 53 -0.05 5.57 13.75
N TYR A 54 -0.04 6.82 14.19
CA TYR A 54 0.20 7.96 13.30
C TYR A 54 1.56 7.89 12.61
N SER A 55 2.60 7.50 13.33
CA SER A 55 3.95 7.30 12.77
C SER A 55 4.05 6.16 11.75
N LYS A 56 3.00 5.35 11.62
CA LYS A 56 2.86 4.25 10.66
C LYS A 56 1.78 4.53 9.61
N THR A 57 1.24 5.75 9.53
CA THR A 57 0.17 6.13 8.61
C THR A 57 0.67 7.15 7.59
N THR A 58 0.42 6.90 6.32
CA THR A 58 0.76 7.74 5.16
C THR A 58 -0.52 8.20 4.47
N VAL A 59 -0.63 9.47 4.06
CA VAL A 59 -1.82 10.01 3.40
C VAL A 59 -1.60 10.25 1.91
N HIS A 60 -2.65 10.03 1.11
CA HIS A 60 -2.67 10.29 -0.34
C HIS A 60 -3.31 11.63 -0.69
N GLU A 61 -4.22 12.12 0.13
CA GLU A 61 -4.89 13.40 -0.02
C GLU A 61 -4.74 14.21 1.28
N HIS A 62 -5.13 15.49 1.21
CA HIS A 62 -5.15 16.36 2.40
C HIS A 62 -3.81 16.37 3.14
N PHE A 63 -2.71 16.63 2.43
CA PHE A 63 -1.32 16.49 2.92
C PHE A 63 -1.00 17.25 4.19
N TYR A 64 -1.77 18.31 4.53
CA TYR A 64 -1.65 19.03 5.80
C TYR A 64 -1.86 18.13 7.03
N LEU A 65 -2.65 17.04 6.88
CA LEU A 65 -2.88 16.06 7.96
C LEU A 65 -1.58 15.43 8.44
N LYS A 66 -0.59 15.33 7.56
CA LYS A 66 0.74 14.81 7.94
C LYS A 66 1.38 15.64 9.06
N GLU A 67 1.32 16.95 8.96
CA GLU A 67 1.89 17.83 9.99
C GLU A 67 0.97 17.92 11.23
N GLU A 68 -0.33 17.98 11.02
CA GLU A 68 -1.31 18.15 12.08
C GLU A 68 -1.35 16.95 13.05
N TYR A 69 -1.28 15.72 12.52
CA TYR A 69 -1.32 14.48 13.29
C TYR A 69 0.05 13.83 13.49
N GLY A 70 1.13 14.40 12.97
CA GLY A 70 2.46 13.77 13.04
C GLY A 70 2.56 12.46 12.26
N LEU A 71 1.87 12.36 11.12
CA LEU A 71 1.84 11.13 10.32
C LEU A 71 3.20 10.81 9.73
N ARG A 72 3.41 9.57 9.30
CA ARG A 72 4.65 9.09 8.70
C ARG A 72 5.10 9.92 7.51
N GLY A 73 4.19 10.24 6.60
CA GLY A 73 4.51 10.93 5.37
C GLY A 73 3.32 11.08 4.43
N ILE A 74 3.61 11.47 3.20
CA ILE A 74 2.64 11.60 2.12
C ILE A 74 2.96 10.61 0.99
N HIS A 75 1.95 10.29 0.20
CA HIS A 75 2.12 9.50 -1.02
C HIS A 75 1.71 10.31 -2.25
N ILE A 76 2.51 10.24 -3.30
CA ILE A 76 2.22 10.85 -4.59
C ILE A 76 1.86 9.74 -5.58
N ASP A 77 0.66 9.78 -6.13
CA ASP A 77 0.06 8.68 -6.91
C ASP A 77 0.65 8.49 -8.32
N ASP A 78 1.68 9.25 -8.64
CA ASP A 78 2.44 9.12 -9.90
C ASP A 78 3.95 9.35 -9.71
N ALA A 79 4.72 9.03 -10.76
CA ALA A 79 6.18 9.09 -10.73
C ALA A 79 6.75 10.52 -10.85
N THR A 80 5.99 11.49 -11.35
CA THR A 80 6.51 12.77 -11.86
C THR A 80 5.94 14.01 -11.18
N SER A 81 4.74 13.97 -10.65
CA SER A 81 4.09 15.11 -9.98
C SER A 81 4.99 15.75 -8.92
N PRO A 82 5.04 17.08 -8.84
CA PRO A 82 5.82 17.75 -7.83
C PRO A 82 5.31 17.47 -6.42
N LEU A 83 6.18 17.57 -5.45
CA LEU A 83 5.78 17.61 -4.05
C LEU A 83 5.09 18.94 -3.75
N PRO A 84 4.24 19.00 -2.71
CA PRO A 84 3.70 20.26 -2.23
C PRO A 84 4.83 21.27 -1.94
N ASP A 85 4.55 22.55 -2.21
CA ASP A 85 5.55 23.61 -2.01
C ASP A 85 6.08 23.61 -0.58
N GLY A 86 7.42 23.62 -0.47
CA GLY A 86 8.10 23.63 0.83
C GLY A 86 8.09 22.29 1.59
N TYR A 87 7.50 21.22 1.05
CA TYR A 87 7.46 19.93 1.73
C TYR A 87 8.87 19.31 1.88
N LYS A 88 9.25 18.97 3.11
CA LYS A 88 10.56 18.39 3.45
C LYS A 88 10.45 17.02 4.16
N GLY A 89 9.25 16.52 4.33
CA GLY A 89 8.98 15.26 5.03
C GLY A 89 9.27 14.02 4.18
N LYS A 90 9.02 12.86 4.77
CA LYS A 90 9.08 11.57 4.06
C LYS A 90 7.95 11.47 3.06
N PHE A 91 8.23 10.90 1.91
CA PHE A 91 7.21 10.63 0.89
C PHE A 91 7.51 9.35 0.12
N SER A 92 6.49 8.80 -0.46
CA SER A 92 6.54 7.67 -1.39
C SER A 92 5.83 8.01 -2.69
N ARG A 93 6.04 7.21 -3.73
CA ARG A 93 5.44 7.43 -5.06
C ARG A 93 4.91 6.13 -5.65
N THR A 94 3.95 6.26 -6.55
CA THR A 94 3.55 5.17 -7.46
C THR A 94 4.25 5.32 -8.80
N CYS A 95 4.83 4.22 -9.30
CA CYS A 95 5.28 4.05 -10.68
C CYS A 95 4.37 3.06 -11.39
N THR A 96 4.09 3.30 -12.67
CA THR A 96 3.29 2.42 -13.52
C THR A 96 4.15 1.51 -14.40
N SER A 97 5.44 1.85 -14.53
CA SER A 97 6.44 1.11 -15.30
C SER A 97 7.74 0.99 -14.51
N PRO A 98 8.49 -0.13 -14.64
CA PRO A 98 9.83 -0.25 -14.07
C PRO A 98 10.80 0.86 -14.52
N ASP A 99 10.64 1.42 -15.71
CA ASP A 99 11.51 2.47 -16.26
C ASP A 99 11.44 3.77 -15.45
N GLU A 100 10.30 4.05 -14.81
CA GLU A 100 10.09 5.24 -13.96
C GLU A 100 10.83 5.13 -12.62
N ILE A 101 11.10 3.91 -12.15
CA ILE A 101 11.62 3.64 -10.80
C ILE A 101 12.95 4.36 -10.57
N ARG A 102 13.84 4.37 -11.56
CA ARG A 102 15.20 4.93 -11.42
C ARG A 102 15.19 6.39 -10.97
N GLU A 103 14.31 7.19 -11.54
CA GLU A 103 14.17 8.62 -11.20
C GLU A 103 13.33 8.80 -9.94
N ALA A 104 12.19 8.12 -9.83
CA ALA A 104 11.27 8.25 -8.72
C ALA A 104 11.91 7.89 -7.37
N ARG A 105 12.76 6.85 -7.31
CA ARG A 105 13.41 6.39 -6.07
C ARG A 105 14.52 7.28 -5.53
N LYS A 106 15.05 8.23 -6.31
CA LYS A 106 16.16 9.09 -5.87
C LYS A 106 15.85 9.88 -4.61
N LYS A 107 14.60 10.30 -4.44
CA LYS A 107 14.15 11.14 -3.33
C LYS A 107 13.08 10.47 -2.46
N ALA A 108 12.34 9.51 -3.00
CA ALA A 108 11.29 8.81 -2.28
C ALA A 108 11.87 7.81 -1.26
N GLU A 109 11.16 7.62 -0.16
CA GLU A 109 11.49 6.61 0.84
C GLU A 109 11.29 5.20 0.27
N TYR A 110 10.19 5.00 -0.45
CA TYR A 110 9.88 3.78 -1.20
C TYR A 110 8.95 4.10 -2.39
N ILE A 111 8.83 3.13 -3.28
CA ILE A 111 8.05 3.22 -4.52
C ILE A 111 7.02 2.09 -4.55
N PHE A 112 5.79 2.38 -4.94
CA PHE A 112 4.84 1.36 -5.37
C PHE A 112 5.00 1.13 -6.87
N LEU A 113 5.23 -0.11 -7.27
CA LEU A 113 5.13 -0.49 -8.68
C LEU A 113 3.71 -1.02 -8.92
N LYS A 114 2.90 -0.23 -9.62
CA LYS A 114 1.48 -0.53 -9.87
C LYS A 114 1.33 -1.65 -10.91
N ASN A 115 0.24 -2.41 -10.81
CA ASN A 115 -0.06 -3.54 -11.67
C ASN A 115 1.03 -4.62 -11.69
N THR A 116 1.70 -4.82 -10.55
CA THR A 116 2.80 -5.80 -10.45
C THR A 116 2.34 -7.20 -10.84
N PHE A 117 1.17 -7.63 -10.39
CA PHE A 117 0.59 -8.91 -10.77
C PHE A 117 -0.65 -8.67 -11.64
N ALA A 118 -0.44 -8.72 -12.94
CA ALA A 118 -1.50 -8.52 -13.92
C ALA A 118 -2.59 -9.60 -13.77
N LYS A 119 -3.84 -9.15 -13.82
CA LYS A 119 -5.01 -10.03 -13.94
C LYS A 119 -5.46 -9.96 -15.40
N GLY A 120 -5.75 -11.10 -15.99
CA GLY A 120 -6.27 -11.20 -17.36
C GLY A 120 -6.30 -12.65 -17.80
N ASP A 121 -7.02 -12.92 -18.87
CA ASP A 121 -7.16 -14.25 -19.44
C ASP A 121 -6.18 -14.50 -20.61
N ASP A 122 -5.41 -13.47 -21.00
CA ASP A 122 -4.39 -13.57 -22.04
C ASP A 122 -3.06 -14.04 -21.46
N GLU A 123 -2.77 -15.34 -21.58
CA GLU A 123 -1.53 -15.96 -21.12
C GLU A 123 -0.27 -15.30 -21.73
N HIS A 124 -0.33 -14.88 -22.98
CA HIS A 124 0.81 -14.26 -23.65
C HIS A 124 1.11 -12.87 -23.04
N ALA A 125 0.09 -12.07 -22.77
CA ALA A 125 0.25 -10.78 -22.10
C ALA A 125 0.79 -10.93 -20.69
N ILE A 126 0.32 -11.94 -19.94
CA ILE A 126 0.82 -12.26 -18.59
C ILE A 126 2.29 -12.67 -18.65
N GLN A 127 2.68 -13.53 -19.60
CA GLN A 127 4.06 -13.97 -19.76
C GLN A 127 4.99 -12.81 -20.13
N GLN A 128 4.57 -11.93 -21.04
CA GLN A 128 5.34 -10.73 -21.38
C GLN A 128 5.52 -9.80 -20.17
N HIS A 129 4.47 -9.62 -19.39
CA HIS A 129 4.52 -8.81 -18.18
C HIS A 129 5.49 -9.39 -17.15
N ASN A 130 5.41 -10.69 -16.86
CA ASN A 130 6.32 -11.36 -15.94
C ASN A 130 7.77 -11.26 -16.42
N SER A 131 8.04 -11.46 -17.70
CA SER A 131 9.39 -11.31 -18.28
C SER A 131 9.93 -9.86 -18.16
N ARG A 132 9.06 -8.86 -18.15
CA ARG A 132 9.48 -7.46 -17.89
C ARG A 132 9.85 -7.26 -16.44
N LEU A 133 9.10 -7.85 -15.50
CA LEU A 133 9.41 -7.79 -14.07
C LEU A 133 10.73 -8.51 -13.75
N GLU A 134 10.95 -9.69 -14.30
CA GLU A 134 12.19 -10.45 -14.16
C GLU A 134 13.41 -9.64 -14.65
N ARG A 135 13.31 -9.06 -15.85
CA ARG A 135 14.37 -8.19 -16.38
C ARG A 135 14.60 -6.95 -15.50
N ALA A 136 13.54 -6.36 -14.95
CA ALA A 136 13.67 -5.23 -14.05
C ALA A 136 14.37 -5.62 -12.73
N ALA A 137 14.11 -6.82 -12.22
CA ALA A 137 14.80 -7.40 -11.08
C ALA A 137 16.28 -7.64 -11.38
N ASP A 138 16.59 -8.30 -12.49
CA ASP A 138 17.96 -8.60 -12.94
C ASP A 138 18.80 -7.32 -13.15
N CYS A 139 18.15 -6.25 -13.62
CA CYS A 139 18.80 -4.93 -13.77
C CYS A 139 18.90 -4.14 -12.46
N GLY A 140 18.46 -4.69 -11.33
CA GLY A 140 18.49 -4.04 -10.02
C GLY A 140 17.55 -2.83 -9.89
N LEU A 141 16.50 -2.76 -10.73
CA LEU A 141 15.45 -1.75 -10.60
C LEU A 141 14.50 -2.10 -9.45
N ILE A 142 14.21 -3.39 -9.27
CA ILE A 142 13.43 -3.88 -8.13
C ILE A 142 14.39 -4.16 -6.98
N ASP A 143 14.17 -3.53 -5.85
CA ASP A 143 14.99 -3.64 -4.64
C ASP A 143 14.16 -3.46 -3.37
N LYS A 144 14.83 -3.34 -2.21
CA LYS A 144 14.19 -3.15 -0.89
C LYS A 144 13.32 -1.89 -0.77
N LYS A 145 13.45 -0.94 -1.70
CA LYS A 145 12.63 0.28 -1.75
C LYS A 145 11.46 0.17 -2.71
N VAL A 146 11.32 -0.89 -3.45
CA VAL A 146 10.22 -1.09 -4.40
C VAL A 146 9.24 -2.11 -3.83
N TYR A 147 7.97 -1.73 -3.79
CA TYR A 147 6.90 -2.55 -3.22
C TYR A 147 5.92 -2.94 -4.32
N ALA A 148 5.57 -4.22 -4.36
CA ALA A 148 4.61 -4.74 -5.32
C ALA A 148 3.20 -4.25 -4.99
N PHE A 149 2.53 -3.63 -5.97
CA PHE A 149 1.19 -3.08 -5.84
C PHE A 149 0.30 -3.50 -7.02
N GLY A 150 -0.90 -3.96 -6.71
CA GLY A 150 -1.89 -4.42 -7.70
C GLY A 150 -1.82 -5.93 -7.95
N GLY A 151 -2.92 -6.59 -7.67
CA GLY A 151 -3.07 -8.03 -7.81
C GLY A 151 -2.38 -8.87 -6.73
N VAL A 152 -1.78 -8.25 -5.72
CA VAL A 152 -1.12 -8.98 -4.61
C VAL A 152 -2.12 -9.83 -3.84
N ASN A 153 -1.78 -11.11 -3.65
CA ASN A 153 -2.54 -12.09 -2.88
C ASN A 153 -1.59 -13.20 -2.38
N LEU A 154 -2.12 -14.19 -1.62
CA LEU A 154 -1.31 -15.27 -1.06
C LEU A 154 -0.51 -16.07 -2.11
N ASP A 155 -1.03 -16.22 -3.33
CA ASP A 155 -0.41 -17.08 -4.35
C ASP A 155 0.84 -16.46 -4.96
N ASN A 156 0.96 -15.12 -4.94
CA ASN A 156 2.05 -14.40 -5.60
C ASN A 156 3.03 -13.67 -4.65
N ILE A 157 2.81 -13.71 -3.33
CA ILE A 157 3.76 -13.14 -2.35
C ILE A 157 5.15 -13.78 -2.49
N ARG A 158 5.21 -15.09 -2.72
CA ARG A 158 6.48 -15.78 -2.93
C ARG A 158 7.22 -15.24 -4.15
N MET A 159 6.54 -15.05 -5.27
CA MET A 159 7.11 -14.44 -6.47
C MET A 159 7.62 -13.03 -6.20
N ALA A 160 6.88 -12.21 -5.43
CA ALA A 160 7.35 -10.89 -5.03
C ALA A 160 8.67 -10.95 -4.25
N LYS A 161 8.83 -11.93 -3.36
CA LYS A 161 10.09 -12.14 -2.62
C LYS A 161 11.24 -12.55 -3.55
N GLU A 162 10.99 -13.48 -4.46
CA GLU A 162 11.97 -13.99 -5.43
C GLU A 162 12.45 -12.90 -6.39
N LEU A 163 11.56 -11.98 -6.79
CA LEU A 163 11.89 -10.80 -7.60
C LEU A 163 12.63 -9.70 -6.82
N GLY A 164 12.75 -9.81 -5.50
CA GLY A 164 13.50 -8.87 -4.66
C GLY A 164 12.73 -7.64 -4.20
N PHE A 165 11.39 -7.64 -4.30
CA PHE A 165 10.58 -6.57 -3.72
C PHE A 165 10.81 -6.42 -2.21
N GLY A 166 10.95 -5.19 -1.73
CA GLY A 166 11.11 -4.87 -0.31
C GLY A 166 9.81 -4.95 0.48
N GLY A 167 8.67 -4.85 -0.19
CA GLY A 167 7.36 -4.91 0.41
C GLY A 167 6.25 -5.26 -0.57
N ILE A 168 5.06 -5.43 -0.02
CA ILE A 168 3.80 -5.65 -0.73
C ILE A 168 2.75 -4.66 -0.26
N VAL A 169 1.87 -4.25 -1.18
CA VAL A 169 0.71 -3.40 -0.88
C VAL A 169 -0.55 -4.23 -1.06
N ILE A 170 -1.24 -4.44 0.05
CA ILE A 170 -2.49 -5.20 0.09
C ILE A 170 -3.66 -4.23 0.01
N CYS A 171 -4.68 -4.58 -0.77
CA CYS A 171 -5.91 -3.82 -0.91
C CYS A 171 -7.10 -4.77 -1.12
N SER A 172 -7.49 -5.02 -2.36
CA SER A 172 -8.69 -5.79 -2.71
C SER A 172 -8.68 -7.22 -2.18
N ASP A 173 -7.53 -7.89 -2.12
CA ASP A 173 -7.45 -9.26 -1.61
C ASP A 173 -7.90 -9.37 -0.15
N LEU A 174 -7.60 -8.36 0.67
CA LEU A 174 -8.07 -8.30 2.05
C LEU A 174 -9.50 -7.82 2.15
N TRP A 175 -9.81 -6.68 1.51
CA TRP A 175 -11.10 -6.02 1.68
C TRP A 175 -12.27 -6.77 1.04
N ASN A 176 -12.04 -7.56 -0.02
CA ASN A 176 -13.08 -8.39 -0.63
C ASN A 176 -13.54 -9.56 0.25
N ARG A 177 -12.83 -9.80 1.36
CA ARG A 177 -13.19 -10.82 2.36
C ARG A 177 -14.06 -10.27 3.48
N PHE A 178 -14.40 -9.01 3.44
CA PHE A 178 -15.20 -8.34 4.46
C PHE A 178 -16.35 -7.58 3.82
N ASP A 179 -17.57 -8.03 4.08
CA ASP A 179 -18.78 -7.33 3.65
C ASP A 179 -19.20 -6.32 4.73
N ILE A 180 -18.92 -5.05 4.48
CA ILE A 180 -19.23 -3.93 5.38
C ILE A 180 -20.74 -3.76 5.68
N HIS A 181 -21.62 -4.39 4.91
CA HIS A 181 -23.06 -4.25 5.06
C HIS A 181 -23.70 -5.43 5.80
N HIS A 182 -23.07 -6.60 5.80
CA HIS A 182 -23.66 -7.84 6.29
C HIS A 182 -22.82 -8.56 7.35
N GLN A 183 -21.54 -8.18 7.52
CA GLN A 183 -20.68 -8.81 8.51
C GLN A 183 -20.43 -7.88 9.69
N LEU A 184 -20.76 -8.37 10.89
CA LEU A 184 -20.42 -7.70 12.16
C LEU A 184 -19.07 -8.19 12.73
N ASP A 185 -18.55 -9.31 12.21
CA ASP A 185 -17.31 -9.93 12.68
C ASP A 185 -16.25 -9.88 11.57
N TYR A 186 -15.11 -9.27 11.87
CA TYR A 186 -13.95 -9.16 10.97
C TYR A 186 -12.86 -10.21 11.23
N LYS A 187 -13.18 -11.27 12.00
CA LYS A 187 -12.23 -12.32 12.37
C LYS A 187 -11.60 -13.03 11.16
N GLU A 188 -12.41 -13.28 10.13
CA GLU A 188 -11.92 -13.90 8.89
C GLU A 188 -10.91 -13.01 8.17
N LEU A 189 -11.14 -11.69 8.15
CA LEU A 189 -10.23 -10.70 7.60
C LEU A 189 -8.89 -10.72 8.35
N ILE A 190 -8.90 -10.72 9.69
CA ILE A 190 -7.69 -10.80 10.50
C ILE A 190 -6.96 -12.12 10.26
N THR A 191 -7.66 -13.25 10.29
CA THR A 191 -7.05 -14.57 10.00
C THR A 191 -6.39 -14.62 8.62
N HIS A 192 -6.99 -13.97 7.62
CA HIS A 192 -6.38 -13.88 6.29
C HIS A 192 -5.12 -13.01 6.31
N PHE A 193 -5.14 -11.89 7.02
CA PHE A 193 -3.97 -11.03 7.17
C PHE A 193 -2.81 -11.76 7.87
N GLU A 194 -3.08 -12.54 8.92
CA GLU A 194 -2.06 -13.39 9.58
C GLU A 194 -1.38 -14.34 8.60
N ARG A 195 -2.15 -14.95 7.67
CA ARG A 195 -1.59 -15.81 6.60
C ARG A 195 -0.68 -15.02 5.67
N ILE A 196 -1.11 -13.83 5.25
CA ILE A 196 -0.29 -12.92 4.43
C ILE A 196 0.99 -12.57 5.19
N ARG A 197 0.90 -12.21 6.45
CA ARG A 197 2.04 -11.87 7.31
C ARG A 197 3.04 -13.02 7.36
N LYS A 198 2.57 -14.23 7.63
CA LYS A 198 3.39 -15.44 7.66
C LYS A 198 4.09 -15.74 6.33
N MET A 199 3.44 -15.45 5.22
CA MET A 199 4.05 -15.62 3.89
C MET A 199 5.08 -14.53 3.58
N ALA A 200 4.89 -13.32 4.11
CA ALA A 200 5.80 -12.19 3.92
C ALA A 200 7.08 -12.26 4.79
N ASP A 201 7.04 -12.96 5.91
CA ASP A 201 8.20 -13.24 6.77
C ASP A 201 9.17 -14.20 6.11
#